data_c02b7e5c53cce06859d97b42c8e9385b
#
_entry.id   c02b7e5c53cce06859d97b42c8e9385b
#
_cell.length_a   1.000
_cell.length_b   1.000
_cell.length_c   1.000
_cell.angle_alpha   90.00
_cell.angle_beta   90.00
_cell.angle_gamma   90.00
#
_symmetry.space_group_name_H-M   'P 1'
#
loop_
_entity.id
_entity.type
_entity.pdbx_description
1 polymer ?
#
loop_
_entity_poly.entity_id
_entity_poly.type
_entity_poly.pdbx_seq_one_letter_code
_entity_poly.pdbx_strand_id
1 'polypeptide(L)'
;MAEPAPDAEAEPESEAAPEAEASPADLSAIAPDAPFVEDFTTNAVTGLVQSLYPQSWQPYPDGTSGIYAPSKTVSVHDGVMDVALGTGAGAAGTFGSSAGAWDHVGGSFSVRAKATGGDGNGAAFMLWPTSNVWADGEIDFPEGNFEDSPSVFHHSMTPGKEAERVQLGTGVSWRDWHTYKVDWVPGESVTYSVDGKVLGTITHDVPTTPHRFMFQVGNWGEQGNLLIDWVSTTE
;
A
#
# COMPACT_ATOMS: atom_id res chain seq x y z
N MET A 1 20.07 68.41 12.62
CA MET A 1 18.72 67.95 12.43
C MET A 1 18.74 66.87 11.36
N ALA A 2 18.68 65.64 11.78
CA ALA A 2 18.59 64.47 10.89
C ALA A 2 17.15 64.01 10.88
N GLU A 3 16.64 63.84 9.69
CA GLU A 3 15.26 63.40 9.38
C GLU A 3 15.09 61.92 9.74
N PRO A 4 14.02 61.45 10.34
CA PRO A 4 13.80 60.04 10.62
C PRO A 4 13.43 59.27 9.33
N ALA A 5 13.96 58.05 9.21
CA ALA A 5 13.64 57.10 8.16
C ALA A 5 12.18 56.62 8.26
N PRO A 6 11.50 56.30 7.13
CA PRO A 6 10.11 55.82 7.13
C PRO A 6 10.04 54.39 7.69
N ASP A 7 8.95 54.16 8.46
CA ASP A 7 8.54 52.86 9.00
C ASP A 7 8.40 51.83 7.89
N ALA A 8 8.96 50.64 8.12
CA ALA A 8 8.73 49.46 7.28
C ALA A 8 7.29 48.95 7.56
N GLU A 9 6.41 49.01 6.54
CA GLU A 9 5.14 48.37 6.55
C GLU A 9 5.32 46.82 6.70
N ALA A 10 4.66 46.24 7.69
CA ALA A 10 4.60 44.82 7.88
C ALA A 10 3.83 44.19 6.72
N GLU A 11 4.45 43.24 6.03
CA GLU A 11 3.76 42.40 5.05
C GLU A 11 2.66 41.59 5.76
N PRO A 12 1.48 41.38 5.14
CA PRO A 12 0.41 40.59 5.72
C PRO A 12 0.86 39.12 5.79
N GLU A 13 0.72 38.51 6.98
CA GLU A 13 0.88 37.07 7.17
C GLU A 13 0.01 36.34 6.16
N SER A 14 0.65 35.46 5.37
CA SER A 14 -0.06 34.56 4.45
C SER A 14 -0.94 33.63 5.28
N GLU A 15 -2.24 33.82 5.20
CA GLU A 15 -3.25 32.93 5.76
C GLU A 15 -3.04 31.53 5.12
N ALA A 16 -2.68 30.55 5.95
CA ALA A 16 -2.50 29.17 5.51
C ALA A 16 -3.81 28.71 4.85
N ALA A 17 -3.73 28.25 3.61
CA ALA A 17 -4.86 27.64 2.94
C ALA A 17 -5.40 26.49 3.80
N PRO A 18 -6.74 26.32 3.92
CA PRO A 18 -7.32 25.23 4.68
C PRO A 18 -6.79 23.89 4.10
N GLU A 19 -6.31 23.02 4.99
CA GLU A 19 -5.99 21.64 4.62
C GLU A 19 -7.20 21.06 3.91
N ALA A 20 -6.98 20.52 2.70
CA ALA A 20 -8.05 19.91 1.93
C ALA A 20 -8.60 18.75 2.76
N GLU A 21 -9.86 18.83 3.16
CA GLU A 21 -10.60 17.75 3.81
C GLU A 21 -10.39 16.46 2.99
N ALA A 22 -10.14 15.34 3.68
CA ALA A 22 -10.00 14.04 3.02
C ALA A 22 -11.21 13.83 2.11
N SER A 23 -10.97 13.76 0.81
CA SER A 23 -12.03 13.53 -0.17
C SER A 23 -12.65 12.16 0.14
N PRO A 24 -13.97 12.00 0.13
CA PRO A 24 -14.59 10.69 0.32
C PRO A 24 -13.98 9.71 -0.66
N ALA A 25 -13.78 8.46 -0.21
CA ALA A 25 -13.15 7.41 -1.00
C ALA A 25 -13.71 7.36 -2.41
N ASP A 26 -12.86 7.49 -3.42
CA ASP A 26 -13.28 7.35 -4.81
C ASP A 26 -13.43 5.85 -5.13
N LEU A 27 -14.59 5.30 -4.80
CA LEU A 27 -14.93 3.90 -5.06
C LEU A 27 -15.26 3.63 -6.54
N SER A 28 -15.26 4.66 -7.40
CA SER A 28 -15.56 4.48 -8.83
C SER A 28 -14.55 3.61 -9.58
N ALA A 29 -13.34 3.47 -9.04
CA ALA A 29 -12.29 2.61 -9.60
C ALA A 29 -12.40 1.13 -9.14
N ILE A 30 -13.29 0.82 -8.18
CA ILE A 30 -13.53 -0.57 -7.75
C ILE A 30 -14.37 -1.27 -8.79
N ALA A 31 -13.99 -2.50 -9.16
CA ALA A 31 -14.81 -3.31 -10.04
C ALA A 31 -16.20 -3.54 -9.41
N PRO A 32 -17.31 -3.35 -10.15
CA PRO A 32 -18.67 -3.44 -9.59
C PRO A 32 -19.02 -4.81 -9.02
N ASP A 33 -18.32 -5.85 -9.44
CA ASP A 33 -18.51 -7.25 -9.00
C ASP A 33 -17.37 -7.73 -8.08
N ALA A 34 -16.63 -6.82 -7.45
CA ALA A 34 -15.54 -7.19 -6.54
C ALA A 34 -16.08 -8.00 -5.35
N PRO A 35 -15.70 -9.27 -5.16
CA PRO A 35 -16.21 -10.11 -4.07
C PRO A 35 -15.71 -9.66 -2.70
N PHE A 36 -14.62 -8.90 -2.66
CA PHE A 36 -14.09 -8.30 -1.46
C PHE A 36 -13.75 -6.83 -1.71
N VAL A 37 -14.30 -5.95 -0.87
CA VAL A 37 -13.99 -4.52 -0.82
C VAL A 37 -13.95 -4.11 0.64
N GLU A 38 -12.92 -3.37 1.03
CA GLU A 38 -12.82 -2.71 2.33
C GLU A 38 -12.40 -1.26 2.16
N ASP A 39 -13.20 -0.33 2.66
CA ASP A 39 -13.05 1.13 2.56
C ASP A 39 -12.80 1.81 3.92
N PHE A 40 -12.51 1.04 4.94
CA PHE A 40 -12.07 1.47 6.26
C PHE A 40 -12.96 2.55 6.93
N THR A 41 -14.26 2.48 6.78
CA THR A 41 -15.20 3.51 7.30
C THR A 41 -15.41 3.49 8.80
N THR A 42 -15.06 2.42 9.52
CA THR A 42 -15.22 2.31 10.96
C THR A 42 -13.93 2.68 11.70
N ASN A 43 -13.92 3.78 12.44
CA ASN A 43 -12.74 4.19 13.20
C ASN A 43 -12.28 3.11 14.20
N ALA A 44 -10.99 2.83 14.22
CA ALA A 44 -10.35 1.85 15.10
C ALA A 44 -9.00 2.39 15.60
N VAL A 45 -8.84 2.56 16.89
CA VAL A 45 -7.54 2.92 17.48
C VAL A 45 -6.56 1.75 17.38
N THR A 46 -5.27 2.03 17.51
CA THR A 46 -4.22 1.01 17.57
C THR A 46 -4.56 -0.10 18.58
N GLY A 47 -4.28 -1.35 18.19
CA GLY A 47 -4.62 -2.54 18.98
C GLY A 47 -6.05 -3.06 18.78
N LEU A 48 -6.97 -2.29 18.20
CA LEU A 48 -8.36 -2.70 17.97
C LEU A 48 -8.70 -2.97 16.50
N VAL A 49 -7.82 -2.64 15.54
CA VAL A 49 -8.12 -2.77 14.10
C VAL A 49 -8.50 -4.21 13.75
N GLN A 50 -7.72 -5.20 14.15
CA GLN A 50 -8.01 -6.61 13.85
C GLN A 50 -9.39 -7.04 14.38
N SER A 51 -9.80 -6.58 15.57
CA SER A 51 -11.07 -6.97 16.17
C SER A 51 -12.27 -6.31 15.52
N LEU A 52 -12.10 -5.11 14.93
CA LEU A 52 -13.15 -4.38 14.21
C LEU A 52 -13.21 -4.73 12.72
N TYR A 53 -12.10 -5.23 12.16
CA TYR A 53 -11.97 -5.63 10.75
C TYR A 53 -11.62 -7.11 10.58
N PRO A 54 -12.29 -8.07 11.28
CA PRO A 54 -11.90 -9.49 11.28
C PRO A 54 -12.12 -10.18 9.93
N GLN A 55 -12.92 -9.57 9.03
CA GLN A 55 -13.17 -10.08 7.69
C GLN A 55 -12.32 -9.42 6.61
N SER A 56 -11.56 -8.38 6.99
CA SER A 56 -10.86 -7.52 6.02
C SER A 56 -9.36 -7.43 6.27
N TRP A 57 -8.91 -7.70 7.51
CA TRP A 57 -7.55 -7.49 7.92
C TRP A 57 -7.03 -8.59 8.86
N GLN A 58 -5.94 -9.24 8.46
CA GLN A 58 -5.22 -10.24 9.24
C GLN A 58 -3.78 -9.78 9.44
N PRO A 59 -3.51 -9.00 10.51
CA PRO A 59 -2.16 -8.53 10.80
C PRO A 59 -1.23 -9.68 11.14
N TYR A 60 0.04 -9.55 10.81
CA TYR A 60 1.07 -10.43 11.33
C TYR A 60 1.19 -10.23 12.84
N PRO A 61 1.53 -11.29 13.61
CA PRO A 61 1.78 -11.16 15.03
C PRO A 61 2.89 -10.16 15.33
N ASP A 62 2.71 -9.35 16.38
CA ASP A 62 3.76 -8.44 16.86
C ASP A 62 5.07 -9.20 17.12
N GLY A 63 6.17 -8.64 16.62
CA GLY A 63 7.49 -9.25 16.70
C GLY A 63 7.86 -10.11 15.48
N THR A 64 6.96 -10.34 14.53
CA THR A 64 7.29 -11.04 13.28
C THR A 64 8.45 -10.36 12.59
N SER A 65 9.44 -11.14 12.14
CA SER A 65 10.69 -10.68 11.52
C SER A 65 11.49 -9.67 12.35
N GLY A 66 11.15 -9.51 13.64
CA GLY A 66 11.78 -8.55 14.56
C GLY A 66 11.44 -7.07 14.29
N ILE A 67 10.60 -6.76 13.29
CA ILE A 67 10.30 -5.38 12.88
C ILE A 67 8.81 -5.05 12.85
N TYR A 68 7.91 -6.02 12.70
CA TYR A 68 6.48 -5.74 12.58
C TYR A 68 5.79 -5.75 13.94
N ALA A 69 5.00 -4.72 14.21
CA ALA A 69 4.12 -4.65 15.38
C ALA A 69 2.82 -3.90 15.01
N PRO A 70 1.98 -4.49 14.14
CA PRO A 70 0.79 -3.82 13.63
C PRO A 70 -0.20 -3.42 14.73
N SER A 71 -0.23 -4.09 15.87
CA SER A 71 -1.07 -3.67 17.00
C SER A 71 -0.66 -2.30 17.59
N LYS A 72 0.54 -1.80 17.27
CA LYS A 72 1.08 -0.54 17.80
C LYS A 72 1.18 0.56 16.74
N THR A 73 1.07 0.20 15.46
CA THR A 73 1.34 1.10 14.36
C THR A 73 0.14 1.32 13.46
N VAL A 74 -0.86 0.40 13.47
CA VAL A 74 -2.01 0.48 12.58
C VAL A 74 -3.23 1.00 13.34
N SER A 75 -3.88 2.03 12.79
CA SER A 75 -5.17 2.56 13.19
C SER A 75 -6.08 2.74 11.97
N VAL A 76 -7.34 3.06 12.21
CA VAL A 76 -8.29 3.46 11.15
C VAL A 76 -9.01 4.72 11.60
N HIS A 77 -9.01 5.75 10.77
CA HIS A 77 -9.71 7.01 11.02
C HIS A 77 -10.00 7.72 9.69
N ASP A 78 -11.03 8.52 9.65
CA ASP A 78 -11.38 9.35 8.49
C ASP A 78 -11.48 8.58 7.16
N GLY A 79 -11.90 7.30 7.23
CA GLY A 79 -12.03 6.45 6.05
C GLY A 79 -10.70 5.91 5.50
N VAL A 80 -9.64 5.90 6.30
CA VAL A 80 -8.35 5.32 5.89
C VAL A 80 -7.78 4.39 6.94
N MET A 81 -7.14 3.31 6.51
CA MET A 81 -6.18 2.59 7.35
C MET A 81 -4.87 3.36 7.34
N ASP A 82 -4.43 3.76 8.53
CA ASP A 82 -3.22 4.55 8.76
C ASP A 82 -2.15 3.70 9.44
N VAL A 83 -1.00 3.57 8.79
CA VAL A 83 0.18 2.91 9.34
C VAL A 83 1.20 3.98 9.73
N ALA A 84 1.34 4.24 11.03
CA ALA A 84 2.29 5.21 11.55
C ALA A 84 3.74 4.73 11.39
N LEU A 85 4.58 5.58 10.80
CA LEU A 85 6.01 5.35 10.55
C LEU A 85 6.88 6.14 11.55
N GLY A 86 8.12 5.72 11.75
CA GLY A 86 9.04 6.38 12.68
C GLY A 86 8.79 6.03 14.16
N THR A 87 8.02 4.98 14.44
CA THR A 87 7.69 4.53 15.81
C THR A 87 8.59 3.41 16.33
N GLY A 88 9.56 2.96 15.54
CA GLY A 88 10.46 1.83 15.87
C GLY A 88 9.91 0.45 15.51
N ALA A 89 8.72 0.38 14.88
CA ALA A 89 8.15 -0.84 14.35
C ALA A 89 7.40 -0.56 13.05
N GLY A 90 7.40 -1.51 12.12
CA GLY A 90 6.61 -1.49 10.91
C GLY A 90 5.30 -2.26 11.05
N ALA A 91 4.63 -2.52 9.94
CA ALA A 91 3.44 -3.35 9.89
C ALA A 91 3.48 -4.31 8.71
N ALA A 92 2.84 -5.46 8.87
CA ALA A 92 2.55 -6.37 7.77
C ALA A 92 1.23 -7.09 8.07
N GLY A 93 0.53 -7.51 7.02
CA GLY A 93 -0.69 -8.29 7.17
C GLY A 93 -1.38 -8.55 5.84
N THR A 94 -2.30 -9.50 5.87
CA THR A 94 -3.07 -9.99 4.73
C THR A 94 -4.45 -9.35 4.71
N PHE A 95 -4.89 -8.89 3.55
CA PHE A 95 -6.25 -8.39 3.34
C PHE A 95 -7.22 -9.55 3.13
N GLY A 96 -8.45 -9.38 3.63
CA GLY A 96 -9.52 -10.36 3.54
C GLY A 96 -9.71 -11.19 4.80
N SER A 97 -10.67 -12.10 4.74
CA SER A 97 -11.02 -12.98 5.85
C SER A 97 -10.05 -14.14 5.98
N SER A 98 -9.99 -14.74 7.19
CA SER A 98 -9.16 -15.94 7.43
C SER A 98 -9.62 -17.16 6.62
N ALA A 99 -10.83 -17.13 6.05
CA ALA A 99 -11.38 -18.25 5.28
C ALA A 99 -11.02 -18.22 3.78
N GLY A 100 -10.67 -17.06 3.21
CA GLY A 100 -10.48 -16.91 1.77
C GLY A 100 -9.23 -16.14 1.35
N ALA A 101 -8.66 -15.34 2.24
CA ALA A 101 -7.56 -14.43 1.90
C ALA A 101 -6.21 -15.12 1.54
N TRP A 102 -6.15 -16.44 1.67
CA TRP A 102 -4.91 -17.21 1.50
C TRP A 102 -4.91 -18.11 0.25
N ASP A 103 -6.01 -18.15 -0.48
CA ASP A 103 -6.23 -19.16 -1.53
C ASP A 103 -6.48 -18.56 -2.91
N HIS A 104 -6.10 -17.29 -3.14
CA HIS A 104 -6.27 -16.65 -4.44
C HIS A 104 -5.43 -17.35 -5.51
N VAL A 105 -6.06 -17.78 -6.59
CA VAL A 105 -5.41 -18.29 -7.80
C VAL A 105 -5.95 -17.49 -8.98
N GLY A 106 -5.29 -16.37 -9.30
CA GLY A 106 -5.78 -15.43 -10.30
C GLY A 106 -6.69 -14.34 -9.73
N GLY A 107 -7.17 -13.46 -10.60
CA GLY A 107 -8.09 -12.38 -10.26
C GLY A 107 -7.48 -10.98 -10.39
N SER A 108 -8.24 -9.98 -9.91
CA SER A 108 -7.82 -8.58 -9.87
C SER A 108 -7.64 -8.12 -8.44
N PHE A 109 -6.52 -7.47 -8.16
CA PHE A 109 -6.14 -6.97 -6.83
C PHE A 109 -5.84 -5.49 -6.91
N SER A 110 -6.56 -4.69 -6.14
CA SER A 110 -6.39 -3.24 -6.20
C SER A 110 -6.23 -2.64 -4.81
N VAL A 111 -5.43 -1.58 -4.74
CA VAL A 111 -5.28 -0.75 -3.57
C VAL A 111 -5.20 0.72 -3.95
N ARG A 112 -5.84 1.59 -3.17
CA ARG A 112 -5.64 3.03 -3.26
C ARG A 112 -4.87 3.49 -2.05
N ALA A 113 -3.67 4.02 -2.27
CA ALA A 113 -2.75 4.35 -1.20
C ALA A 113 -1.93 5.61 -1.50
N LYS A 114 -1.42 6.23 -0.43
CA LYS A 114 -0.38 7.26 -0.47
C LYS A 114 0.49 7.21 0.79
N ALA A 115 1.63 7.89 0.76
CA ALA A 115 2.47 8.12 1.93
C ALA A 115 2.60 9.61 2.22
N THR A 116 2.59 9.99 3.51
CA THR A 116 2.86 11.35 3.98
C THR A 116 4.14 11.34 4.81
N GLY A 117 5.19 12.02 4.37
CA GLY A 117 6.51 11.92 5.03
C GLY A 117 7.06 10.49 4.95
N GLY A 118 7.84 10.10 5.95
CA GLY A 118 8.36 8.73 6.07
C GLY A 118 9.53 8.41 5.17
N ASP A 119 10.32 9.41 4.76
CA ASP A 119 11.52 9.20 3.93
C ASP A 119 12.47 8.20 4.57
N GLY A 120 13.09 7.34 3.76
CA GLY A 120 13.88 6.22 4.24
C GLY A 120 13.09 4.99 4.66
N ASN A 121 11.74 5.04 4.64
CA ASN A 121 10.87 3.87 4.73
C ASN A 121 10.38 3.47 3.34
N GLY A 122 9.87 2.25 3.23
CA GLY A 122 9.25 1.75 2.02
C GLY A 122 8.17 0.74 2.33
N ALA A 123 7.28 0.56 1.38
CA ALA A 123 6.23 -0.45 1.42
C ALA A 123 6.27 -1.33 0.19
N ALA A 124 5.78 -2.56 0.35
CA ALA A 124 5.41 -3.44 -0.74
C ALA A 124 3.99 -3.95 -0.50
N PHE A 125 3.12 -3.75 -1.49
CA PHE A 125 1.86 -4.48 -1.60
C PHE A 125 2.11 -5.66 -2.53
N MET A 126 1.72 -6.86 -2.13
CA MET A 126 2.19 -8.04 -2.86
C MET A 126 1.15 -9.16 -2.91
N LEU A 127 1.29 -9.99 -3.92
CA LEU A 127 0.78 -11.35 -3.95
C LEU A 127 1.94 -12.27 -3.57
N TRP A 128 1.89 -12.77 -2.33
CA TRP A 128 2.90 -13.67 -1.77
C TRP A 128 2.38 -15.10 -1.74
N PRO A 129 3.19 -16.10 -2.15
CA PRO A 129 2.74 -17.49 -2.17
C PRO A 129 2.34 -17.99 -0.79
N THR A 130 1.18 -18.63 -0.70
CA THR A 130 0.67 -19.21 0.56
C THR A 130 1.56 -20.33 1.08
N SER A 131 2.27 -21.02 0.20
CA SER A 131 3.29 -22.02 0.55
C SER A 131 4.50 -21.44 1.29
N ASN A 132 4.73 -20.11 1.20
CA ASN A 132 5.97 -19.42 1.59
C ASN A 132 7.23 -19.96 0.85
N VAL A 133 7.07 -20.60 -0.28
CA VAL A 133 8.16 -20.98 -1.19
C VAL A 133 8.31 -19.86 -2.23
N TRP A 134 9.42 -19.12 -2.21
CA TRP A 134 9.61 -17.95 -3.06
C TRP A 134 9.50 -18.27 -4.56
N ALA A 135 10.02 -19.44 -4.97
CA ALA A 135 9.92 -19.90 -6.35
C ALA A 135 8.49 -20.22 -6.84
N ASP A 136 7.49 -20.22 -5.96
CA ASP A 136 6.09 -20.32 -6.38
C ASP A 136 5.53 -18.99 -6.92
N GLY A 137 6.33 -17.91 -6.83
CA GLY A 137 6.10 -16.59 -7.43
C GLY A 137 5.90 -15.49 -6.39
N GLU A 138 6.40 -14.30 -6.71
CA GLU A 138 6.19 -13.07 -5.95
C GLU A 138 5.88 -11.94 -6.92
N ILE A 139 4.80 -11.24 -6.65
CA ILE A 139 4.30 -10.12 -7.46
C ILE A 139 4.13 -8.94 -6.52
N ASP A 140 4.98 -7.90 -6.66
CA ASP A 140 4.91 -6.72 -5.81
C ASP A 140 4.47 -5.51 -6.63
N PHE A 141 3.37 -4.91 -6.19
CA PHE A 141 2.86 -3.66 -6.78
C PHE A 141 1.78 -3.00 -5.91
N PRO A 142 1.97 -1.73 -5.50
CA PRO A 142 3.17 -0.91 -5.66
C PRO A 142 4.26 -1.28 -4.64
N GLU A 143 5.53 -1.14 -5.05
CA GLU A 143 6.65 -1.29 -4.13
C GLU A 143 7.67 -0.16 -4.31
N GLY A 144 8.32 0.27 -3.22
CA GLY A 144 9.43 1.22 -3.23
C GLY A 144 9.53 2.06 -1.97
N ASN A 145 10.58 2.86 -1.93
CA ASN A 145 10.79 3.85 -0.89
C ASN A 145 9.87 5.06 -1.10
N PHE A 146 9.44 5.69 -0.01
CA PHE A 146 8.43 6.75 -0.08
C PHE A 146 8.94 8.07 -0.66
N GLU A 147 10.23 8.31 -0.69
CA GLU A 147 10.85 9.45 -1.38
C GLU A 147 10.95 9.27 -2.89
N ASP A 148 10.80 8.04 -3.40
CA ASP A 148 10.88 7.69 -4.81
C ASP A 148 9.49 7.46 -5.44
N SER A 149 9.45 7.18 -6.74
CA SER A 149 8.25 6.65 -7.40
C SER A 149 8.15 5.16 -7.16
N PRO A 150 6.96 4.63 -6.81
CA PRO A 150 6.77 3.20 -6.70
C PRO A 150 6.96 2.49 -8.04
N SER A 151 7.28 1.22 -7.96
CA SER A 151 7.49 0.34 -9.12
C SER A 151 6.71 -0.96 -8.95
N VAL A 152 6.59 -1.68 -10.05
CA VAL A 152 6.32 -3.11 -10.09
C VAL A 152 7.63 -3.84 -9.86
N PHE A 153 7.63 -4.91 -9.06
CA PHE A 153 8.64 -5.95 -9.08
C PHE A 153 7.95 -7.30 -9.31
N HIS A 154 8.28 -7.93 -10.43
CA HIS A 154 7.77 -9.25 -10.82
C HIS A 154 8.93 -10.23 -10.79
N HIS A 155 8.96 -11.07 -9.79
CA HIS A 155 10.11 -11.91 -9.46
C HIS A 155 10.17 -13.18 -10.32
N SER A 156 11.39 -13.68 -10.54
CA SER A 156 11.61 -14.95 -11.23
C SER A 156 11.14 -16.13 -10.38
N MET A 157 10.47 -17.07 -11.02
CA MET A 157 10.07 -18.35 -10.42
C MET A 157 11.14 -19.45 -10.60
N THR A 158 12.32 -19.10 -11.12
CA THR A 158 13.42 -20.05 -11.27
C THR A 158 14.10 -20.28 -9.90
N PRO A 159 14.11 -21.51 -9.36
CA PRO A 159 14.72 -21.79 -8.06
C PRO A 159 16.18 -21.33 -7.97
N GLY A 160 16.50 -20.53 -6.94
CA GLY A 160 17.80 -19.91 -6.71
C GLY A 160 18.05 -18.62 -7.49
N LYS A 161 17.05 -18.13 -8.26
CA LYS A 161 17.10 -16.89 -9.02
C LYS A 161 15.91 -15.96 -8.74
N GLU A 162 15.21 -16.19 -7.65
CA GLU A 162 13.99 -15.46 -7.30
C GLU A 162 14.25 -13.94 -7.10
N ALA A 163 15.49 -13.57 -6.78
CA ALA A 163 15.88 -12.16 -6.69
C ALA A 163 16.01 -11.46 -8.06
N GLU A 164 16.13 -12.22 -9.16
CA GLU A 164 16.00 -11.66 -10.51
C GLU A 164 14.55 -11.25 -10.75
N ARG A 165 14.32 -10.09 -11.36
CA ARG A 165 12.96 -9.58 -11.52
C ARG A 165 12.83 -8.63 -12.70
N VAL A 166 11.62 -8.50 -13.22
CA VAL A 166 11.23 -7.39 -14.09
C VAL A 166 10.82 -6.21 -13.19
N GLN A 167 11.28 -5.01 -13.50
CA GLN A 167 10.87 -3.78 -12.86
C GLN A 167 10.20 -2.84 -13.84
N LEU A 168 9.01 -2.32 -13.50
CA LEU A 168 8.31 -1.30 -14.27
C LEU A 168 8.05 -0.10 -13.35
N GLY A 169 8.59 1.06 -13.71
CA GLY A 169 8.36 2.30 -12.97
C GLY A 169 6.96 2.85 -13.22
N THR A 170 6.31 3.36 -12.21
CA THR A 170 4.98 3.98 -12.34
C THR A 170 5.04 5.40 -12.89
N GLY A 171 6.09 6.14 -12.56
CA GLY A 171 6.23 7.57 -12.86
C GLY A 171 5.31 8.48 -12.04
N VAL A 172 4.65 7.94 -10.98
CA VAL A 172 3.84 8.72 -10.04
C VAL A 172 4.54 8.81 -8.68
N SER A 173 4.10 9.70 -7.82
CA SER A 173 4.67 9.90 -6.48
C SER A 173 3.85 9.15 -5.43
N TRP A 174 4.51 8.57 -4.41
CA TRP A 174 3.81 8.10 -3.21
C TRP A 174 3.07 9.21 -2.47
N ARG A 175 3.40 10.49 -2.70
CA ARG A 175 2.83 11.63 -1.97
C ARG A 175 1.39 11.94 -2.36
N ASP A 176 0.92 11.40 -3.49
CA ASP A 176 -0.42 11.59 -3.99
C ASP A 176 -1.22 10.28 -3.94
N TRP A 177 -2.56 10.40 -3.90
CA TRP A 177 -3.43 9.24 -3.97
C TRP A 177 -3.40 8.63 -5.36
N HIS A 178 -3.02 7.35 -5.44
CA HIS A 178 -3.07 6.57 -6.66
C HIS A 178 -3.75 5.23 -6.42
N THR A 179 -4.42 4.74 -7.46
CA THR A 179 -4.98 3.38 -7.50
C THR A 179 -4.04 2.49 -8.28
N TYR A 180 -3.53 1.48 -7.59
CA TYR A 180 -2.64 0.46 -8.14
C TYR A 180 -3.42 -0.83 -8.33
N LYS A 181 -3.27 -1.48 -9.48
CA LYS A 181 -4.02 -2.70 -9.81
C LYS A 181 -3.12 -3.74 -10.45
N VAL A 182 -3.30 -4.99 -10.01
CA VAL A 182 -2.75 -6.21 -10.61
C VAL A 182 -3.91 -7.04 -11.16
N ASP A 183 -3.86 -7.38 -12.44
CA ASP A 183 -4.75 -8.36 -13.07
C ASP A 183 -3.92 -9.61 -13.37
N TRP A 184 -4.22 -10.71 -12.69
CA TRP A 184 -3.47 -11.95 -12.78
C TRP A 184 -4.32 -13.05 -13.41
N VAL A 185 -3.87 -13.55 -14.58
CA VAL A 185 -4.40 -14.75 -15.26
C VAL A 185 -3.39 -15.87 -15.06
N PRO A 186 -3.70 -16.91 -14.25
CA PRO A 186 -2.75 -17.92 -13.82
C PRO A 186 -2.05 -18.63 -15.00
N GLY A 187 -0.71 -18.65 -14.96
CA GLY A 187 0.11 -19.28 -16.00
C GLY A 187 0.11 -18.58 -17.36
N GLU A 188 -0.65 -17.49 -17.51
CA GLU A 188 -0.76 -16.75 -18.76
C GLU A 188 -0.13 -15.36 -18.67
N SER A 189 -0.61 -14.52 -17.76
CA SER A 189 -0.16 -13.13 -17.71
C SER A 189 -0.44 -12.46 -16.37
N VAL A 190 0.36 -11.44 -16.05
CA VAL A 190 0.09 -10.45 -15.01
C VAL A 190 0.16 -9.07 -15.63
N THR A 191 -0.92 -8.31 -15.55
CA THR A 191 -1.02 -6.94 -16.07
C THR A 191 -1.05 -5.96 -14.90
N TYR A 192 -0.24 -4.92 -14.98
CA TYR A 192 -0.09 -3.88 -13.97
C TYR A 192 -0.64 -2.56 -14.49
N SER A 193 -1.40 -1.84 -13.67
CA SER A 193 -1.89 -0.52 -14.02
C SER A 193 -1.92 0.42 -12.82
N VAL A 194 -1.73 1.71 -13.08
CA VAL A 194 -1.89 2.80 -12.12
C VAL A 194 -2.91 3.80 -12.67
N ASP A 195 -3.91 4.18 -11.85
CA ASP A 195 -5.01 5.07 -12.23
C ASP A 195 -5.70 4.68 -13.55
N GLY A 196 -5.87 3.38 -13.76
CA GLY A 196 -6.45 2.80 -14.98
C GLY A 196 -5.53 2.78 -16.20
N LYS A 197 -4.30 3.32 -16.11
CA LYS A 197 -3.31 3.26 -17.19
C LYS A 197 -2.43 2.03 -17.04
N VAL A 198 -2.44 1.15 -18.04
CA VAL A 198 -1.58 -0.03 -18.10
C VAL A 198 -0.10 0.38 -18.20
N LEU A 199 0.72 -0.15 -17.28
CA LEU A 199 2.18 -0.01 -17.29
C LEU A 199 2.84 -1.09 -18.15
N GLY A 200 2.33 -2.32 -18.07
CA GLY A 200 2.83 -3.46 -18.82
C GLY A 200 2.12 -4.75 -18.48
N THR A 201 2.33 -5.76 -19.32
CA THR A 201 1.86 -7.12 -19.12
C THR A 201 3.06 -8.06 -19.21
N ILE A 202 3.21 -8.94 -18.21
CA ILE A 202 4.28 -9.93 -18.12
C ILE A 202 3.67 -11.30 -18.34
N THR A 203 4.30 -12.12 -19.19
CA THR A 203 3.79 -13.44 -19.62
C THR A 203 4.76 -14.59 -19.32
N HIS A 204 5.74 -14.34 -18.46
CA HIS A 204 6.68 -15.35 -17.94
C HIS A 204 6.73 -15.24 -16.42
N ASP A 205 7.15 -16.29 -15.73
CA ASP A 205 7.16 -16.36 -14.27
C ASP A 205 5.78 -16.01 -13.67
N VAL A 206 4.69 -16.47 -14.32
CA VAL A 206 3.32 -16.22 -13.91
C VAL A 206 2.85 -17.33 -12.99
N PRO A 207 2.53 -17.04 -11.73
CA PRO A 207 2.11 -18.06 -10.76
C PRO A 207 0.85 -18.82 -11.15
N THR A 208 0.74 -20.06 -10.65
CA THR A 208 -0.46 -20.92 -10.77
C THR A 208 -0.87 -21.54 -9.45
N THR A 209 -0.22 -21.13 -8.37
CA THR A 209 -0.42 -21.63 -7.00
C THR A 209 -1.15 -20.60 -6.15
N PRO A 210 -1.74 -20.99 -4.99
CA PRO A 210 -2.40 -20.04 -4.10
C PRO A 210 -1.48 -18.96 -3.57
N HIS A 211 -1.98 -17.72 -3.58
CA HIS A 211 -1.32 -16.53 -3.05
C HIS A 211 -2.24 -15.78 -2.09
N ARG A 212 -1.66 -14.93 -1.26
CA ARG A 212 -2.36 -13.96 -0.41
C ARG A 212 -2.05 -12.55 -0.83
N PHE A 213 -3.07 -11.68 -0.87
CA PHE A 213 -2.89 -10.25 -1.08
C PHE A 213 -2.57 -9.58 0.24
N MET A 214 -1.40 -8.99 0.34
CA MET A 214 -0.88 -8.43 1.59
C MET A 214 -0.07 -7.18 1.36
N PHE A 215 0.24 -6.47 2.45
CA PHE A 215 1.29 -5.46 2.44
C PHE A 215 2.28 -5.69 3.57
N GLN A 216 3.45 -5.11 3.39
CA GLN A 216 4.44 -4.89 4.43
C GLN A 216 5.02 -3.49 4.29
N VAL A 217 5.34 -2.86 5.42
CA VAL A 217 6.03 -1.58 5.50
C VAL A 217 7.07 -1.64 6.58
N GLY A 218 8.28 -1.22 6.24
CA GLY A 218 9.39 -1.08 7.18
C GLY A 218 9.26 0.20 8.01
N ASN A 219 10.19 0.37 8.93
CA ASN A 219 10.19 1.51 9.84
C ASN A 219 11.62 1.88 10.26
N TRP A 220 12.42 2.23 9.28
CA TRP A 220 13.84 2.59 9.47
C TRP A 220 14.13 4.07 9.25
N GLY A 221 13.17 4.79 8.65
CA GLY A 221 13.30 6.16 8.21
C GLY A 221 12.64 7.17 9.14
N GLU A 222 12.26 8.29 8.55
CA GLU A 222 11.65 9.42 9.21
C GLU A 222 10.19 9.14 9.61
N GLN A 223 9.61 10.06 10.38
CA GLN A 223 8.20 10.01 10.72
C GLN A 223 7.33 10.28 9.49
N GLY A 224 6.16 9.66 9.49
CA GLY A 224 5.17 9.78 8.44
C GLY A 224 4.10 8.72 8.57
N ASN A 225 3.31 8.55 7.52
CA ASN A 225 2.22 7.58 7.48
C ASN A 225 2.13 6.94 6.10
N LEU A 226 1.87 5.62 6.06
CA LEU A 226 1.28 4.99 4.89
C LEU A 226 -0.24 4.97 5.09
N LEU A 227 -0.97 5.60 4.19
CA LEU A 227 -2.42 5.70 4.21
C LEU A 227 -3.02 4.82 3.11
N ILE A 228 -3.96 3.96 3.48
CA ILE A 228 -4.68 3.07 2.57
C ILE A 228 -6.16 3.46 2.64
N ASP A 229 -6.69 3.97 1.53
CA ASP A 229 -8.08 4.43 1.40
C ASP A 229 -9.05 3.24 1.24
N TRP A 230 -8.72 2.35 0.32
CA TRP A 230 -9.47 1.10 0.13
C TRP A 230 -8.62 0.01 -0.52
N VAL A 231 -9.08 -1.22 -0.36
CA VAL A 231 -8.56 -2.41 -1.05
C VAL A 231 -9.72 -3.20 -1.65
N SER A 232 -9.46 -3.90 -2.76
CA SER A 232 -10.45 -4.79 -3.36
C SER A 232 -9.80 -5.99 -4.03
N THR A 233 -10.52 -7.11 -4.07
CA THR A 233 -10.18 -8.28 -4.86
C THR A 233 -11.38 -8.76 -5.65
N THR A 234 -11.14 -9.26 -6.88
CA THR A 234 -12.09 -10.01 -7.70
C THR A 234 -11.44 -11.32 -8.10
N GLU A 235 -12.19 -12.40 -8.14
CA GLU A 235 -11.75 -13.70 -8.68
C GLU A 235 -12.27 -13.90 -10.10
#